data_5dae1bf57d6daf57c713e772d4b2150f
#
_entry.id   5dae1bf57d6daf57c713e772d4b2150f
#
_cell.length_a   1.000
_cell.length_b   1.000
_cell.length_c   1.000
_cell.angle_alpha   90.00
_cell.angle_beta   90.00
_cell.angle_gamma   90.00
#
_symmetry.space_group_name_H-M   'P 1'
#
loop_
_entity.id
_entity.type
_entity.pdbx_description
1 polymer ?
#
loop_
_entity_poly.entity_id
_entity_poly.type
_entity_poly.pdbx_seq_one_letter_code
_entity_poly.pdbx_strand_id
1 'polypeptide(L)'
;LTKIDDDPYELFLQSVKAHRRLLTGFGGHPSVPREKWLDAQDPKHVAISLNGEPTLYSRLGEFLDICHQHGVSTFLVTNGSLPKVIEKLDTLPTQLYVSVDAPNKEIFDRICKPKFDQSAFEKLEQTLELLPSLDTRTVCRHTLIKGESLGHWKDYARLDNIADPDFIEAKGYIYVGNSQSNHTIENMPSHDEVMDFSRNLAPLVGREVLSDRRESRVALIGKEMVPVTLPTKIRDLPRDLGIAKPQKFTLPQL
;
A
#
# COMPACT_ATOMS: atom_id res chain seq x y z
N LEU A 1 -12.83 -18.64 -8.73
CA LEU A 1 -12.21 -17.33 -8.94
C LEU A 1 -11.94 -17.18 -10.43
N THR A 2 -12.62 -16.26 -11.10
CA THR A 2 -12.35 -15.94 -12.50
C THR A 2 -10.96 -15.31 -12.56
N LYS A 3 -10.05 -15.91 -13.33
CA LYS A 3 -8.74 -15.28 -13.59
C LYS A 3 -9.02 -13.95 -14.32
N ILE A 4 -8.56 -12.84 -13.74
CA ILE A 4 -8.50 -11.57 -14.44
C ILE A 4 -7.27 -11.65 -15.33
N ASP A 5 -7.48 -11.66 -16.63
CA ASP A 5 -6.41 -11.82 -17.64
C ASP A 5 -6.37 -10.59 -18.56
N ASP A 6 -6.56 -9.42 -17.96
CA ASP A 6 -6.44 -8.15 -18.66
C ASP A 6 -5.01 -7.92 -19.14
N ASP A 7 -4.85 -7.34 -20.32
CA ASP A 7 -3.51 -7.00 -20.83
C ASP A 7 -2.84 -5.95 -19.93
N PRO A 8 -1.63 -6.22 -19.40
CA PRO A 8 -0.99 -5.33 -18.43
C PRO A 8 -0.61 -3.97 -19.01
N TYR A 9 -0.30 -3.89 -20.31
CA TYR A 9 -0.01 -2.60 -20.95
C TYR A 9 -1.30 -1.77 -21.11
N GLU A 10 -2.39 -2.41 -21.52
CA GLU A 10 -3.68 -1.73 -21.60
C GLU A 10 -4.15 -1.28 -20.21
N LEU A 11 -3.99 -2.11 -19.18
CA LEU A 11 -4.29 -1.74 -17.79
C LEU A 11 -3.48 -0.52 -17.34
N PHE A 12 -2.19 -0.47 -17.66
CA PHE A 12 -1.34 0.68 -17.39
C PHE A 12 -1.85 1.94 -18.11
N LEU A 13 -2.13 1.86 -19.42
CA LEU A 13 -2.64 2.99 -20.21
C LEU A 13 -3.97 3.52 -19.68
N GLN A 14 -4.89 2.63 -19.33
CA GLN A 14 -6.19 3.02 -18.78
C GLN A 14 -6.03 3.67 -17.39
N SER A 15 -5.07 3.23 -16.59
CA SER A 15 -4.76 3.83 -15.29
C SER A 15 -4.22 5.26 -15.46
N VAL A 16 -3.27 5.49 -16.37
CA VAL A 16 -2.74 6.82 -16.69
C VAL A 16 -3.84 7.73 -17.25
N LYS A 17 -4.68 7.19 -18.15
CA LYS A 17 -5.82 7.91 -18.73
C LYS A 17 -6.83 8.33 -17.66
N ALA A 18 -7.18 7.41 -16.75
CA ALA A 18 -8.09 7.68 -15.64
C ALA A 18 -7.53 8.76 -14.71
N HIS A 19 -6.24 8.66 -14.36
CA HIS A 19 -5.54 9.67 -13.57
C HIS A 19 -5.61 11.06 -14.21
N ARG A 20 -5.22 11.18 -15.48
CA ARG A 20 -5.28 12.46 -16.21
C ARG A 20 -6.70 13.01 -16.33
N ARG A 21 -7.70 12.13 -16.49
CA ARG A 21 -9.12 12.53 -16.52
C ARG A 21 -9.57 13.16 -15.21
N LEU A 22 -9.13 12.64 -14.07
CA LEU A 22 -9.42 13.23 -12.76
C LEU A 22 -8.81 14.64 -12.62
N LEU A 23 -7.70 14.91 -13.28
CA LEU A 23 -7.00 16.19 -13.24
C LEU A 23 -7.56 17.26 -14.18
N THR A 24 -8.42 16.91 -15.15
CA THR A 24 -8.88 17.85 -16.18
C THR A 24 -9.58 19.09 -15.62
N GLY A 25 -10.36 18.93 -14.53
CA GLY A 25 -11.08 20.05 -13.89
C GLY A 25 -10.19 21.05 -13.14
N PHE A 26 -8.94 20.67 -12.85
CA PHE A 26 -8.03 21.52 -12.05
C PHE A 26 -7.15 22.44 -12.87
N GLY A 27 -7.02 22.23 -14.20
CA GLY A 27 -6.12 22.98 -15.07
C GLY A 27 -6.43 24.48 -15.21
N GLY A 28 -7.64 24.91 -14.87
CA GLY A 28 -8.06 26.33 -14.86
C GLY A 28 -8.41 26.85 -13.47
N HIS A 29 -8.21 26.07 -12.41
CA HIS A 29 -8.61 26.47 -11.06
C HIS A 29 -7.60 27.48 -10.47
N PRO A 30 -8.05 28.66 -9.96
CA PRO A 30 -7.14 29.74 -9.52
C PRO A 30 -6.18 29.34 -8.40
N SER A 31 -6.59 28.39 -7.52
CA SER A 31 -5.76 27.92 -6.40
C SER A 31 -4.77 26.82 -6.78
N VAL A 32 -4.73 26.38 -8.04
CA VAL A 32 -3.82 25.33 -8.51
C VAL A 32 -2.73 25.95 -9.39
N PRO A 33 -1.45 25.97 -8.93
CA PRO A 33 -0.34 26.43 -9.75
C PRO A 33 -0.25 25.61 -11.02
N ARG A 34 -0.08 26.29 -12.17
CA ARG A 34 -0.02 25.63 -13.48
C ARG A 34 1.09 24.59 -13.59
N GLU A 35 2.25 24.88 -13.02
CA GLU A 35 3.40 23.97 -13.01
C GLU A 35 3.08 22.67 -12.27
N LYS A 36 2.45 22.77 -11.09
CA LYS A 36 2.02 21.61 -10.31
C LYS A 36 0.99 20.78 -11.07
N TRP A 37 0.06 21.42 -11.78
CA TRP A 37 -0.90 20.71 -12.63
C TRP A 37 -0.24 20.01 -13.81
N LEU A 38 0.75 20.63 -14.45
CA LEU A 38 1.51 20.03 -15.55
C LEU A 38 2.33 18.83 -15.06
N ASP A 39 3.02 18.96 -13.94
CA ASP A 39 3.78 17.84 -13.34
C ASP A 39 2.87 16.67 -12.95
N ALA A 40 1.69 16.95 -12.43
CA ALA A 40 0.72 15.93 -12.08
C ALA A 40 0.16 15.13 -13.26
N GLN A 41 0.31 15.60 -14.52
CA GLN A 41 -0.10 14.83 -15.70
C GLN A 41 0.77 13.58 -15.92
N ASP A 42 1.99 13.57 -15.37
CA ASP A 42 2.94 12.48 -15.48
C ASP A 42 3.14 11.83 -14.09
N PRO A 43 2.29 10.85 -13.70
CA PRO A 43 2.39 10.19 -12.41
C PRO A 43 3.75 9.54 -12.24
N LYS A 44 4.35 9.72 -11.06
CA LYS A 44 5.67 9.17 -10.70
C LYS A 44 5.55 7.89 -9.89
N HIS A 45 4.39 7.66 -9.30
CA HIS A 45 4.16 6.56 -8.37
C HIS A 45 2.80 5.93 -8.61
N VAL A 46 2.71 4.61 -8.47
CA VAL A 46 1.45 3.86 -8.45
C VAL A 46 1.39 2.98 -7.20
N ALA A 47 0.27 3.08 -6.47
CA ALA A 47 -0.04 2.16 -5.39
C ALA A 47 -1.02 1.10 -5.90
N ILE A 48 -0.57 -0.15 -5.94
CA ILE A 48 -1.36 -1.32 -6.32
C ILE A 48 -2.00 -1.85 -5.04
N SER A 49 -3.19 -1.34 -4.75
CA SER A 49 -3.81 -1.43 -3.43
C SER A 49 -5.31 -1.14 -3.52
N LEU A 50 -5.95 -0.98 -2.38
CA LEU A 50 -7.29 -0.47 -2.12
C LEU A 50 -8.37 -1.54 -2.08
N ASN A 51 -8.54 -2.37 -3.10
CA ASN A 51 -9.60 -3.36 -3.15
C ASN A 51 -9.11 -4.68 -3.74
N GLY A 52 -9.40 -5.78 -3.07
CA GLY A 52 -8.94 -7.11 -3.46
C GLY A 52 -7.48 -7.40 -3.09
N GLU A 53 -6.94 -8.48 -3.64
CA GLU A 53 -5.57 -8.94 -3.42
C GLU A 53 -4.81 -8.89 -4.76
N PRO A 54 -3.82 -8.00 -4.91
CA PRO A 54 -3.12 -7.81 -6.18
C PRO A 54 -2.37 -9.05 -6.68
N THR A 55 -1.89 -9.91 -5.78
CA THR A 55 -1.18 -11.14 -6.15
C THR A 55 -2.07 -12.19 -6.83
N LEU A 56 -3.39 -11.98 -6.88
CA LEU A 56 -4.31 -12.77 -7.71
C LEU A 56 -4.21 -12.46 -9.20
N TYR A 57 -3.63 -11.31 -9.57
CA TYR A 57 -3.44 -10.96 -10.97
C TYR A 57 -2.28 -11.75 -11.57
N SER A 58 -2.57 -12.61 -12.54
CA SER A 58 -1.61 -13.58 -13.08
C SER A 58 -0.41 -12.95 -13.81
N ARG A 59 -0.56 -11.71 -14.31
CA ARG A 59 0.46 -10.96 -15.05
C ARG A 59 1.02 -9.78 -14.24
N LEU A 60 1.04 -9.91 -12.90
CA LEU A 60 1.48 -8.83 -12.00
C LEU A 60 2.93 -8.40 -12.29
N GLY A 61 3.86 -9.35 -12.49
CA GLY A 61 5.26 -9.03 -12.80
C GLY A 61 5.42 -8.21 -14.08
N GLU A 62 4.67 -8.55 -15.15
CA GLU A 62 4.66 -7.78 -16.40
C GLU A 62 4.12 -6.36 -16.19
N PHE A 63 3.08 -6.19 -15.37
CA PHE A 63 2.54 -4.86 -15.04
C PHE A 63 3.55 -4.01 -14.27
N LEU A 64 4.27 -4.59 -13.31
CA LEU A 64 5.34 -3.91 -12.57
C LEU A 64 6.46 -3.47 -13.51
N ASP A 65 6.90 -4.34 -14.43
CA ASP A 65 7.94 -4.04 -15.41
C ASP A 65 7.52 -2.88 -16.34
N ILE A 66 6.29 -2.90 -16.83
CA ILE A 66 5.74 -1.81 -17.65
C ILE A 66 5.78 -0.48 -16.89
N CYS A 67 5.36 -0.46 -15.62
CA CYS A 67 5.44 0.75 -14.80
C CYS A 67 6.88 1.24 -14.68
N HIS A 68 7.82 0.35 -14.40
CA HIS A 68 9.23 0.68 -14.24
C HIS A 68 9.85 1.21 -15.53
N GLN A 69 9.54 0.61 -16.69
CA GLN A 69 10.00 1.10 -18.00
C GLN A 69 9.57 2.55 -18.27
N HIS A 70 8.43 2.97 -17.71
CA HIS A 70 7.94 4.34 -17.80
C HIS A 70 8.42 5.28 -16.68
N GLY A 71 9.32 4.81 -15.82
CA GLY A 71 9.86 5.58 -14.69
C GLY A 71 8.85 5.77 -13.56
N VAL A 72 7.81 4.92 -13.49
CA VAL A 72 6.79 4.94 -12.44
C VAL A 72 7.16 3.92 -11.38
N SER A 73 7.40 4.38 -10.15
CA SER A 73 7.64 3.47 -9.03
C SER A 73 6.34 2.77 -8.59
N THR A 74 6.48 1.56 -8.08
CA THR A 74 5.34 0.70 -7.73
C THR A 74 5.33 0.36 -6.25
N PHE A 75 4.20 0.60 -5.58
CA PHE A 75 3.94 0.17 -4.21
C PHE A 75 2.91 -0.94 -4.24
N LEU A 76 3.35 -2.17 -4.05
CA LEU A 76 2.49 -3.34 -3.99
C LEU A 76 2.06 -3.57 -2.54
N VAL A 77 0.76 -3.59 -2.29
CA VAL A 77 0.19 -3.87 -0.97
C VAL A 77 -0.54 -5.21 -1.03
N THR A 78 -0.04 -6.19 -0.29
CA THR A 78 -0.59 -7.55 -0.25
C THR A 78 -0.99 -7.95 1.17
N ASN A 79 -1.94 -8.85 1.29
CA ASN A 79 -2.28 -9.50 2.56
C ASN A 79 -1.39 -10.72 2.87
N GLY A 80 -0.41 -11.01 2.01
CA GLY A 80 0.54 -12.11 2.19
C GLY A 80 -0.03 -13.52 1.99
N SER A 81 -1.25 -13.66 1.48
CA SER A 81 -1.91 -14.97 1.34
C SER A 81 -1.37 -15.85 0.21
N LEU A 82 -0.52 -15.32 -0.68
CA LEU A 82 0.03 -16.03 -1.84
C LEU A 82 1.58 -15.95 -1.89
N PRO A 83 2.30 -16.55 -0.91
CA PRO A 83 3.76 -16.47 -0.83
C PRO A 83 4.47 -16.93 -2.10
N LYS A 84 3.98 -18.01 -2.73
CA LYS A 84 4.56 -18.54 -3.97
C LYS A 84 4.45 -17.62 -5.18
N VAL A 85 3.49 -16.70 -5.19
CA VAL A 85 3.38 -15.69 -6.25
C VAL A 85 4.46 -14.63 -6.04
N ILE A 86 4.65 -14.17 -4.80
CA ILE A 86 5.67 -13.18 -4.45
C ILE A 86 7.07 -13.74 -4.73
N GLU A 87 7.34 -14.99 -4.31
CA GLU A 87 8.60 -15.69 -4.54
C GLU A 87 8.98 -15.77 -6.05
N LYS A 88 7.98 -15.88 -6.93
CA LYS A 88 8.16 -16.09 -8.38
C LYS A 88 8.01 -14.81 -9.22
N LEU A 89 7.92 -13.63 -8.60
CA LEU A 89 7.87 -12.39 -9.36
C LEU A 89 9.21 -12.14 -10.07
N ASP A 90 9.18 -12.12 -11.40
CA ASP A 90 10.36 -11.79 -12.22
C ASP A 90 10.76 -10.31 -12.04
N THR A 91 9.77 -9.43 -11.81
CA THR A 91 9.97 -8.01 -11.50
C THR A 91 9.38 -7.72 -10.14
N LEU A 92 10.20 -7.31 -9.18
CA LEU A 92 9.75 -6.89 -7.86
C LEU A 92 9.21 -5.45 -7.89
N PRO A 93 8.23 -5.10 -7.02
CA PRO A 93 7.79 -3.71 -6.88
C PRO A 93 8.93 -2.85 -6.31
N THR A 94 8.87 -1.54 -6.49
CA THR A 94 9.81 -0.60 -5.85
C THR A 94 9.69 -0.66 -4.33
N GLN A 95 8.51 -0.97 -3.82
CA GLN A 95 8.26 -1.19 -2.41
C GLN A 95 7.13 -2.21 -2.22
N LEU A 96 7.39 -3.21 -1.39
CA LEU A 96 6.43 -4.24 -1.01
C LEU A 96 5.90 -3.97 0.39
N TYR A 97 4.60 -3.73 0.50
CA TYR A 97 3.87 -3.70 1.76
C TYR A 97 3.19 -5.03 2.03
N VAL A 98 3.45 -5.61 3.19
CA VAL A 98 2.70 -6.76 3.69
C VAL A 98 1.80 -6.30 4.84
N SER A 99 0.50 -6.50 4.69
CA SER A 99 -0.48 -6.21 5.74
C SER A 99 -0.44 -7.30 6.80
N VAL A 100 0.01 -6.96 7.99
CA VAL A 100 0.05 -7.81 9.17
C VAL A 100 -0.99 -7.28 10.16
N ASP A 101 -2.27 -7.54 9.86
CA ASP A 101 -3.39 -6.95 10.58
C ASP A 101 -3.67 -7.62 11.94
N ALA A 102 -3.01 -8.75 12.24
CA ALA A 102 -3.14 -9.46 13.50
C ALA A 102 -1.79 -10.01 13.97
N PRO A 103 -1.54 -9.99 15.30
CA PRO A 103 -0.27 -10.39 15.90
C PRO A 103 -0.06 -11.91 15.98
N ASN A 104 -1.13 -12.68 15.98
CA ASN A 104 -1.12 -14.14 16.09
C ASN A 104 -2.36 -14.76 15.44
N LYS A 105 -2.36 -16.09 15.31
CA LYS A 105 -3.42 -16.82 14.62
C LYS A 105 -4.81 -16.64 15.25
N GLU A 106 -4.90 -16.61 16.57
CA GLU A 106 -6.19 -16.46 17.26
C GLU A 106 -6.86 -15.12 16.89
N ILE A 107 -6.10 -14.04 16.98
CA ILE A 107 -6.57 -12.69 16.63
C ILE A 107 -6.79 -12.58 15.11
N PHE A 108 -5.92 -13.20 14.29
CA PHE A 108 -6.07 -13.24 12.85
C PHE A 108 -7.41 -13.89 12.44
N ASP A 109 -7.72 -15.05 12.96
CA ASP A 109 -8.95 -15.76 12.64
C ASP A 109 -10.20 -14.96 13.07
N ARG A 110 -10.11 -14.18 14.16
CA ARG A 110 -11.19 -13.32 14.65
C ARG A 110 -11.38 -12.04 13.82
N ILE A 111 -10.29 -11.37 13.41
CA ILE A 111 -10.32 -10.10 12.68
C ILE A 111 -10.46 -10.33 11.18
N CYS A 112 -9.57 -11.14 10.59
CA CYS A 112 -9.47 -11.35 9.14
C CYS A 112 -10.52 -12.33 8.62
N LYS A 113 -11.00 -13.25 9.48
CA LYS A 113 -12.08 -14.20 9.19
C LYS A 113 -11.87 -14.94 7.86
N PRO A 114 -10.77 -15.70 7.70
CA PRO A 114 -10.48 -16.39 6.46
C PRO A 114 -11.54 -17.45 6.15
N LYS A 115 -12.46 -17.15 5.24
CA LYS A 115 -13.63 -18.02 4.97
C LYS A 115 -13.27 -19.32 4.27
N PHE A 116 -12.22 -19.32 3.45
CA PHE A 116 -11.92 -20.42 2.52
C PHE A 116 -10.53 -21.03 2.75
N ASP A 117 -9.73 -20.47 3.63
CA ASP A 117 -8.33 -20.87 3.80
C ASP A 117 -7.93 -20.83 5.28
N GLN A 118 -8.02 -21.98 5.93
CA GLN A 118 -7.62 -22.14 7.33
C GLN A 118 -6.12 -21.98 7.55
N SER A 119 -5.32 -22.05 6.48
CA SER A 119 -3.87 -21.84 6.49
C SER A 119 -3.45 -20.41 6.12
N ALA A 120 -4.37 -19.44 6.14
CA ALA A 120 -4.09 -18.08 5.71
C ALA A 120 -3.04 -17.38 6.60
N PHE A 121 -3.05 -17.65 7.90
CA PHE A 121 -2.04 -17.08 8.81
C PHE A 121 -0.65 -17.70 8.58
N GLU A 122 -0.58 -19.02 8.40
CA GLU A 122 0.66 -19.74 8.08
C GLU A 122 1.24 -19.28 6.71
N LYS A 123 0.39 -18.95 5.74
CA LYS A 123 0.82 -18.35 4.47
C LYS A 123 1.34 -16.94 4.64
N LEU A 124 0.74 -16.15 5.51
CA LEU A 124 1.27 -14.85 5.88
C LEU A 124 2.67 -15.00 6.48
N GLU A 125 2.88 -15.93 7.43
CA GLU A 125 4.20 -16.21 8.02
C GLU A 125 5.21 -16.63 6.93
N GLN A 126 4.84 -17.51 6.00
CA GLN A 126 5.69 -17.86 4.85
C GLN A 126 6.05 -16.64 3.98
N THR A 127 5.11 -15.71 3.78
CA THR A 127 5.40 -14.45 3.07
C THR A 127 6.39 -13.59 3.85
N LEU A 128 6.25 -13.50 5.17
CA LEU A 128 7.18 -12.75 6.02
C LEU A 128 8.59 -13.36 5.98
N GLU A 129 8.71 -14.69 5.95
CA GLU A 129 9.99 -15.40 5.81
C GLU A 129 10.72 -15.10 4.49
N LEU A 130 9.99 -14.74 3.42
CA LEU A 130 10.59 -14.39 2.13
C LEU A 130 11.20 -12.99 2.12
N LEU A 131 10.67 -12.04 2.92
CA LEU A 131 11.02 -10.62 2.82
C LEU A 131 12.53 -10.34 2.91
N PRO A 132 13.32 -10.98 3.80
CA PRO A 132 14.75 -10.72 3.89
C PRO A 132 15.55 -11.09 2.64
N SER A 133 14.99 -11.96 1.77
CA SER A 133 15.66 -12.41 0.54
C SER A 133 15.29 -11.58 -0.70
N LEU A 134 14.32 -10.67 -0.60
CA LEU A 134 13.82 -9.89 -1.72
C LEU A 134 14.61 -8.59 -1.90
N ASP A 135 15.11 -8.34 -3.10
CA ASP A 135 15.80 -7.09 -3.45
C ASP A 135 14.78 -5.97 -3.74
N THR A 136 14.03 -5.61 -2.74
CA THR A 136 13.07 -4.51 -2.78
C THR A 136 12.87 -3.93 -1.39
N ARG A 137 12.45 -2.66 -1.30
CA ARG A 137 12.12 -2.05 -0.02
C ARG A 137 10.86 -2.68 0.57
N THR A 138 10.96 -3.20 1.78
CA THR A 138 9.89 -3.95 2.43
C THR A 138 9.28 -3.19 3.60
N VAL A 139 7.97 -3.31 3.76
CA VAL A 139 7.22 -2.69 4.87
C VAL A 139 6.21 -3.69 5.43
N CYS A 140 6.28 -3.95 6.73
CA CYS A 140 5.19 -4.58 7.47
C CYS A 140 4.22 -3.50 7.97
N ARG A 141 2.94 -3.59 7.58
CA ARG A 141 1.90 -2.67 8.04
C ARG A 141 1.02 -3.33 9.09
N HIS A 142 0.97 -2.75 10.28
CA HIS A 142 0.09 -3.19 11.35
C HIS A 142 -1.13 -2.28 11.44
N THR A 143 -2.33 -2.84 11.22
CA THR A 143 -3.59 -2.14 11.48
C THR A 143 -3.99 -2.40 12.93
N LEU A 144 -3.84 -1.39 13.78
CA LEU A 144 -4.06 -1.51 15.21
C LEU A 144 -5.52 -1.21 15.56
N ILE A 145 -6.20 -2.21 16.13
CA ILE A 145 -7.60 -2.14 16.55
C ILE A 145 -7.64 -2.20 18.08
N LYS A 146 -8.19 -1.15 18.70
CA LYS A 146 -8.33 -1.08 20.16
C LYS A 146 -9.28 -2.17 20.66
N GLY A 147 -8.85 -2.90 21.69
CA GLY A 147 -9.57 -4.04 22.23
C GLY A 147 -9.36 -5.36 21.46
N GLU A 148 -8.62 -5.34 20.35
CA GLU A 148 -8.33 -6.51 19.53
C GLU A 148 -6.81 -6.72 19.36
N SER A 149 -6.18 -6.00 18.41
CA SER A 149 -4.77 -6.18 18.07
C SER A 149 -3.84 -5.18 18.75
N LEU A 150 -4.33 -4.03 19.18
CA LEU A 150 -3.56 -3.04 19.92
C LEU A 150 -3.04 -3.62 21.26
N GLY A 151 -1.77 -3.40 21.59
CA GLY A 151 -1.17 -3.86 22.83
C GLY A 151 -0.42 -5.19 22.74
N HIS A 152 -0.49 -5.89 21.61
CA HIS A 152 0.21 -7.16 21.37
C HIS A 152 1.60 -6.99 20.76
N TRP A 153 2.37 -5.96 21.18
CA TRP A 153 3.67 -5.62 20.56
C TRP A 153 4.68 -6.76 20.60
N LYS A 154 4.63 -7.68 21.59
CA LYS A 154 5.55 -8.83 21.66
C LYS A 154 5.27 -9.85 20.55
N ASP A 155 4.00 -10.11 20.26
CA ASP A 155 3.61 -11.04 19.19
C ASP A 155 3.91 -10.43 17.82
N TYR A 156 3.66 -9.12 17.64
CA TYR A 156 4.06 -8.40 16.43
C TYR A 156 5.58 -8.41 16.27
N ALA A 157 6.35 -8.19 17.36
CA ALA A 157 7.81 -8.23 17.30
C ALA A 157 8.34 -9.60 16.83
N ARG A 158 7.66 -10.71 17.15
CA ARG A 158 8.02 -12.04 16.64
C ARG A 158 7.89 -12.08 15.12
N LEU A 159 6.80 -11.58 14.57
CA LEU A 159 6.54 -11.55 13.12
C LEU A 159 7.51 -10.60 12.41
N ASP A 160 7.73 -9.41 12.96
CA ASP A 160 8.65 -8.42 12.41
C ASP A 160 10.12 -8.88 12.44
N ASN A 161 10.52 -9.66 13.46
CA ASN A 161 11.87 -10.25 13.51
C ASN A 161 12.06 -11.38 12.48
N ILE A 162 10.98 -12.11 12.09
CA ILE A 162 11.02 -13.07 10.99
C ILE A 162 11.15 -12.31 9.66
N ALA A 163 10.37 -11.26 9.50
CA ALA A 163 10.29 -10.48 8.26
C ALA A 163 11.50 -9.57 8.03
N ASP A 164 12.19 -9.14 9.07
CA ASP A 164 13.26 -8.11 9.08
C ASP A 164 13.03 -6.99 8.05
N PRO A 165 11.84 -6.34 8.03
CA PRO A 165 11.50 -5.38 6.98
C PRO A 165 12.33 -4.10 7.13
N ASP A 166 12.48 -3.31 6.05
CA ASP A 166 13.11 -1.98 6.15
C ASP A 166 12.31 -1.05 7.06
N PHE A 167 10.98 -1.14 7.00
CA PHE A 167 10.09 -0.32 7.81
C PHE A 167 8.93 -1.14 8.39
N ILE A 168 8.46 -0.70 9.55
CA ILE A 168 7.19 -1.11 10.13
C ILE A 168 6.29 0.13 10.20
N GLU A 169 5.11 0.05 9.59
CA GLU A 169 4.10 1.10 9.65
C GLU A 169 3.01 0.69 10.66
N ALA A 170 3.04 1.27 11.85
CA ALA A 170 1.98 1.10 12.84
C ALA A 170 0.87 2.14 12.57
N LYS A 171 -0.33 1.67 12.23
CA LYS A 171 -1.46 2.52 11.82
C LYS A 171 -2.72 2.22 12.61
N GLY A 172 -3.32 3.25 13.18
CA GLY A 172 -4.62 3.11 13.85
C GLY A 172 -5.74 2.77 12.87
N TYR A 173 -6.56 1.79 13.26
CA TYR A 173 -7.82 1.47 12.58
C TYR A 173 -8.69 2.72 12.43
N ILE A 174 -9.42 2.83 11.32
CA ILE A 174 -10.36 3.91 11.05
C ILE A 174 -11.75 3.32 10.84
N TYR A 175 -12.73 3.81 11.59
CA TYR A 175 -14.13 3.37 11.54
C TYR A 175 -14.83 3.90 10.30
N VAL A 176 -14.62 3.23 9.15
CA VAL A 176 -15.19 3.60 7.84
C VAL A 176 -15.58 2.37 7.03
N GLY A 177 -16.50 2.53 6.09
CA GLY A 177 -16.89 1.51 5.13
C GLY A 177 -17.42 0.23 5.78
N ASN A 178 -17.13 -0.92 5.18
CA ASN A 178 -17.65 -2.22 5.62
C ASN A 178 -17.14 -2.66 6.99
N SER A 179 -16.05 -2.11 7.50
CA SER A 179 -15.52 -2.44 8.82
C SER A 179 -16.47 -2.00 9.95
N GLN A 180 -17.37 -1.04 9.69
CA GLN A 180 -18.39 -0.58 10.63
C GLN A 180 -19.40 -1.69 11.03
N SER A 181 -19.51 -2.75 10.24
CA SER A 181 -20.36 -3.90 10.60
C SER A 181 -19.72 -4.83 11.64
N ASN A 182 -18.40 -4.72 11.86
CA ASN A 182 -17.66 -5.60 12.77
C ASN A 182 -17.12 -4.87 14.02
N HIS A 183 -16.96 -3.55 13.94
CA HIS A 183 -16.34 -2.73 14.99
C HIS A 183 -17.17 -1.46 15.25
N THR A 184 -16.83 -0.77 16.32
CA THR A 184 -17.41 0.51 16.69
C THR A 184 -16.34 1.63 16.59
N ILE A 185 -16.76 2.88 16.75
CA ILE A 185 -15.83 4.01 16.77
C ILE A 185 -14.82 3.91 17.95
N GLU A 186 -15.21 3.24 19.03
CA GLU A 186 -14.37 3.04 20.21
C GLU A 186 -13.18 2.11 19.94
N ASN A 187 -13.25 1.29 18.87
CA ASN A 187 -12.13 0.46 18.43
C ASN A 187 -11.05 1.27 17.68
N MET A 188 -11.28 2.56 17.39
CA MET A 188 -10.27 3.44 16.83
C MET A 188 -9.27 3.85 17.92
N PRO A 189 -7.99 3.50 17.81
CA PRO A 189 -6.98 4.04 18.71
C PRO A 189 -6.75 5.52 18.47
N SER A 190 -6.43 6.25 19.52
CA SER A 190 -5.87 7.59 19.42
C SER A 190 -4.46 7.54 18.81
N HIS A 191 -3.94 8.71 18.37
CA HIS A 191 -2.55 8.78 17.92
C HIS A 191 -1.57 8.45 19.04
N ASP A 192 -1.85 8.88 20.26
CA ASP A 192 -0.98 8.63 21.42
C ASP A 192 -0.91 7.13 21.74
N GLU A 193 -2.02 6.38 21.63
CA GLU A 193 -2.03 4.92 21.78
C GLU A 193 -1.22 4.21 20.67
N VAL A 194 -1.25 4.72 19.42
CA VAL A 194 -0.40 4.21 18.33
C VAL A 194 1.07 4.49 18.62
N MET A 195 1.39 5.67 19.13
CA MET A 195 2.76 6.04 19.51
C MET A 195 3.28 5.20 20.68
N ASP A 196 2.44 4.93 21.67
CA ASP A 196 2.81 4.07 22.82
C ASP A 196 3.06 2.62 22.35
N PHE A 197 2.21 2.08 21.47
CA PHE A 197 2.46 0.80 20.81
C PHE A 197 3.82 0.80 20.10
N SER A 198 4.09 1.83 19.29
CA SER A 198 5.30 1.94 18.47
C SER A 198 6.57 2.04 19.33
N ARG A 199 6.52 2.78 20.44
CA ARG A 199 7.63 2.89 21.39
C ARG A 199 7.93 1.57 22.12
N ASN A 200 6.89 0.74 22.33
CA ASN A 200 7.06 -0.59 22.94
C ASN A 200 7.55 -1.63 21.93
N LEU A 201 7.12 -1.53 20.66
CA LEU A 201 7.53 -2.45 19.60
C LEU A 201 8.97 -2.21 19.14
N ALA A 202 9.33 -0.95 18.89
CA ALA A 202 10.61 -0.57 18.25
C ALA A 202 11.86 -1.20 18.89
N PRO A 203 12.05 -1.15 20.23
CA PRO A 203 13.24 -1.77 20.86
C PRO A 203 13.25 -3.30 20.76
N LEU A 204 12.07 -3.96 20.67
CA LEU A 204 11.99 -5.42 20.55
C LEU A 204 12.45 -5.94 19.18
N VAL A 205 12.47 -5.05 18.19
CA VAL A 205 12.91 -5.36 16.82
C VAL A 205 14.20 -4.64 16.43
N GLY A 206 14.91 -4.04 17.42
CA GLY A 206 16.18 -3.34 17.21
C GLY A 206 16.05 -2.11 16.30
N ARG A 207 14.95 -1.39 16.38
CA ARG A 207 14.63 -0.20 15.58
C ARG A 207 14.19 0.97 16.45
N GLU A 208 13.96 2.12 15.81
CA GLU A 208 13.45 3.35 16.43
C GLU A 208 12.22 3.88 15.71
N VAL A 209 11.44 4.72 16.40
CA VAL A 209 10.34 5.46 15.76
C VAL A 209 10.95 6.64 14.99
N LEU A 210 10.89 6.59 13.67
CA LEU A 210 11.55 7.55 12.78
C LEU A 210 10.69 8.78 12.49
N SER A 211 9.37 8.58 12.37
CA SER A 211 8.42 9.66 12.11
C SER A 211 7.00 9.23 12.48
N ASP A 212 6.11 10.22 12.57
CA ASP A 212 4.70 10.00 12.80
C ASP A 212 3.82 11.03 12.08
N ARG A 213 2.54 10.74 11.97
CA ARG A 213 1.51 11.64 11.45
C ARG A 213 0.25 11.52 12.31
N ARG A 214 0.00 12.55 13.09
CA ARG A 214 -1.13 12.61 14.04
C ARG A 214 -2.48 12.51 13.33
N GLU A 215 -2.65 13.22 12.23
CA GLU A 215 -3.89 13.25 11.46
C GLU A 215 -4.27 11.89 10.89
N SER A 216 -3.28 11.09 10.53
CA SER A 216 -3.45 9.74 9.99
C SER A 216 -3.32 8.65 11.03
N ARG A 217 -2.98 8.97 12.28
CA ARG A 217 -2.69 8.03 13.39
C ARG A 217 -1.74 6.94 12.94
N VAL A 218 -0.60 7.35 12.39
CA VAL A 218 0.43 6.46 11.88
C VAL A 218 1.77 6.81 12.48
N ALA A 219 2.57 5.78 12.76
CA ALA A 219 3.98 5.89 13.11
C ALA A 219 4.81 4.98 12.20
N LEU A 220 5.98 5.44 11.82
CA LEU A 220 6.96 4.72 11.03
C LEU A 220 8.13 4.31 11.94
N ILE A 221 8.42 3.02 11.95
CA ILE A 221 9.51 2.41 12.73
C ILE A 221 10.53 1.86 11.73
N GLY A 222 11.82 2.07 11.96
CA GLY A 222 12.88 1.60 11.08
C GLY A 222 14.26 1.78 11.71
N LYS A 223 15.31 1.37 10.98
CA LYS A 223 16.70 1.62 11.38
C LYS A 223 17.11 3.04 11.01
N GLU A 224 16.78 3.46 9.80
CA GLU A 224 17.05 4.80 9.26
C GLU A 224 16.06 5.14 8.14
N MET A 225 15.98 6.42 7.77
CA MET A 225 15.17 6.86 6.64
C MET A 225 15.91 6.57 5.33
N VAL A 226 15.41 5.58 4.58
CA VAL A 226 15.93 5.22 3.25
C VAL A 226 15.01 5.80 2.18
N PRO A 227 15.51 6.64 1.26
CA PRO A 227 14.73 7.15 0.14
C PRO A 227 14.27 6.03 -0.79
N VAL A 228 13.12 6.24 -1.45
CA VAL A 228 12.68 5.36 -2.53
C VAL A 228 13.59 5.58 -3.74
N THR A 229 14.18 4.50 -4.25
CA THR A 229 14.87 4.54 -5.54
C THR A 229 13.85 4.49 -6.66
N LEU A 230 13.81 5.53 -7.49
CA LEU A 230 12.90 5.55 -8.65
C LEU A 230 13.47 4.68 -9.77
N PRO A 231 12.61 3.94 -10.49
CA PRO A 231 13.03 3.20 -11.67
C PRO A 231 13.59 4.14 -12.74
N THR A 232 14.61 3.68 -13.47
CA THR A 232 15.16 4.43 -14.60
C THR A 232 14.15 4.46 -15.74
N LYS A 233 13.72 5.65 -16.12
CA LYS A 233 12.77 5.82 -17.22
C LYS A 233 13.41 5.43 -18.55
N ILE A 234 12.81 4.46 -19.25
CA ILE A 234 13.23 3.99 -20.57
C ILE A 234 12.26 4.50 -21.65
N ARG A 235 10.98 4.64 -21.33
CA ARG A 235 9.91 5.06 -22.25
C ARG A 235 9.15 6.25 -21.70
N ASP A 236 8.74 7.16 -22.58
CA ASP A 236 7.83 8.24 -22.20
C ASP A 236 6.40 7.74 -22.00
N LEU A 237 5.70 8.37 -21.07
CA LEU A 237 4.27 8.16 -20.94
C LEU A 237 3.55 8.64 -22.22
N PRO A 238 2.59 7.88 -22.75
CA PRO A 238 1.82 8.31 -23.93
C PRO A 238 1.15 9.66 -23.69
N ARG A 239 1.31 10.60 -24.60
CA ARG A 239 0.76 11.96 -24.48
C ARG A 239 -0.70 12.02 -24.92
N ASP A 240 -1.05 11.31 -25.98
CA ASP A 240 -2.40 11.28 -26.51
C ASP A 240 -3.10 9.96 -26.15
N LEU A 241 -3.88 10.00 -25.08
CA LEU A 241 -4.70 8.88 -24.63
C LEU A 241 -6.18 9.10 -24.95
N GLY A 242 -6.52 9.98 -25.92
CA GLY A 242 -7.90 10.27 -26.30
C GLY A 242 -8.73 10.93 -25.18
N ILE A 243 -8.08 11.67 -24.28
CA ILE A 243 -8.78 12.47 -23.30
C ILE A 243 -9.31 13.72 -24.00
N ALA A 244 -10.63 13.88 -24.06
CA ALA A 244 -11.27 15.07 -24.60
C ALA A 244 -10.72 16.31 -23.88
N LYS A 245 -10.28 17.31 -24.67
CA LYS A 245 -9.90 18.62 -24.11
C LYS A 245 -11.08 19.14 -23.29
N PRO A 246 -10.86 19.75 -22.10
CA PRO A 246 -11.93 20.31 -21.30
C PRO A 246 -12.70 21.33 -22.20
N GLN A 247 -13.98 21.08 -22.38
CA GLN A 247 -14.86 22.09 -22.96
C GLN A 247 -14.80 23.33 -22.04
N LYS A 248 -14.51 24.50 -22.59
CA LYS A 248 -14.63 25.75 -21.85
C LYS A 248 -16.07 25.90 -21.44
N PHE A 249 -16.37 25.65 -20.18
CA PHE A 249 -17.64 26.03 -19.58
C PHE A 249 -17.63 27.56 -19.51
N THR A 250 -18.33 28.20 -20.41
CA THR A 250 -18.72 29.60 -20.25
C THR A 250 -19.90 29.59 -19.27
N LEU A 251 -19.65 30.07 -18.02
CA LEU A 251 -20.76 30.31 -17.08
C LEU A 251 -21.72 31.29 -17.75
N PRO A 252 -23.05 31.04 -17.74
CA PRO A 252 -24.01 32.06 -18.12
C PRO A 252 -23.79 33.28 -17.22
N GLN A 253 -23.69 34.44 -17.83
CA GLN A 253 -23.71 35.71 -17.07
C GLN A 253 -25.07 35.79 -16.39
N LEU A 254 -25.07 35.85 -15.04
CA LEU A 254 -26.21 36.19 -14.19
C LEU A 254 -26.48 37.67 -14.26
#